data_b4c5c1e2489f86412b441262dec5ff3b
#
_entry.id   b4c5c1e2489f86412b441262dec5ff3b
#
_cell.length_a   1.000
_cell.length_b   1.000
_cell.length_c   1.000
_cell.angle_alpha   90.00
_cell.angle_beta   90.00
_cell.angle_gamma   90.00
#
_symmetry.space_group_name_H-M   'P 1'
#
loop_
_entity.id
_entity.type
_entity.pdbx_description
1 polymer ?
#
loop_
_entity_poly.entity_id
_entity_poly.type
_entity_poly.pdbx_seq_one_letter_code
_entity_poly.pdbx_strand_id
1 'polypeptide(L)'
;MIMYTLDRFARNRYDSAIYKAKLKRNGVKIFYAKQPMPDTPEGIILESVLEGYAEYYSENLARSIKRGMKENALHGIAMGSPVLGYKIGNDRQYEIDPVGAKAVRTIFTMYAEGKSKTQIVNWLNEHGFKTSRGNAFNKNSLSRILRNDKYIGVYRYDDVVLEDAVPPIIDKTLFDKVQATFRHNYTARAKAKAIEDYLLTTKVFCGHCGEPMVGESGTSKTGKVHHYYKCVNRKRKHNCEKKVEKKEWLERTVVELSLIHI
;
A
#
# COMPACT_ATOMS: atom_id res chain seq x y z
N MET A 1 7.10 36.59 15.83
CA MET A 1 6.24 35.39 15.66
C MET A 1 5.89 34.85 17.04
N ILE A 2 4.62 34.55 17.33
CA ILE A 2 4.21 34.00 18.62
C ILE A 2 3.81 32.53 18.45
N MET A 3 4.36 31.68 19.30
CA MET A 3 4.05 30.25 19.37
C MET A 3 3.55 29.90 20.78
N TYR A 4 2.74 28.86 20.91
CA TYR A 4 2.20 28.46 22.21
C TYR A 4 3.27 27.82 23.09
N THR A 5 3.96 26.78 22.54
CA THR A 5 5.03 26.07 23.22
C THR A 5 6.13 25.71 22.22
N LEU A 6 7.31 25.35 22.70
CA LEU A 6 8.49 25.04 21.92
C LEU A 6 8.27 23.80 21.01
N ASP A 7 7.59 22.77 21.51
CA ASP A 7 7.30 21.52 20.79
C ASP A 7 6.31 21.69 19.61
N ARG A 8 5.67 22.85 19.50
CA ARG A 8 4.78 23.20 18.36
C ARG A 8 5.50 23.89 17.21
N PHE A 9 6.76 24.26 17.39
CA PHE A 9 7.52 24.97 16.38
C PHE A 9 8.04 24.03 15.28
N ALA A 10 8.63 22.90 15.66
CA ALA A 10 9.16 21.91 14.71
C ALA A 10 9.02 20.49 15.28
N ARG A 11 9.10 19.49 14.37
CA ARG A 11 8.99 18.08 14.77
C ARG A 11 10.29 17.49 15.32
N ASN A 12 11.42 18.10 15.00
CA ASN A 12 12.75 17.67 15.46
C ASN A 12 13.68 18.87 15.62
N ARG A 13 14.80 18.69 16.32
CA ARG A 13 15.80 19.73 16.59
C ARG A 13 16.44 20.30 15.35
N TYR A 14 16.69 19.47 14.32
CA TYR A 14 17.35 19.93 13.10
C TYR A 14 16.47 20.90 12.33
N ASP A 15 15.22 20.58 12.14
CA ASP A 15 14.25 21.47 11.50
C ASP A 15 14.08 22.76 12.32
N SER A 16 13.99 22.63 13.65
CA SER A 16 13.93 23.79 14.57
C SER A 16 15.09 24.74 14.34
N ALA A 17 16.34 24.23 14.34
CA ALA A 17 17.55 25.04 14.15
C ALA A 17 17.55 25.73 12.77
N ILE A 18 17.19 25.01 11.70
CA ILE A 18 17.13 25.56 10.34
C ILE A 18 16.12 26.69 10.23
N TYR A 19 14.90 26.47 10.73
CA TYR A 19 13.83 27.49 10.65
C TYR A 19 14.12 28.68 11.54
N LYS A 20 14.67 28.50 12.75
CA LYS A 20 15.10 29.60 13.64
C LYS A 20 16.20 30.45 12.98
N ALA A 21 17.20 29.82 12.38
CA ALA A 21 18.24 30.53 11.65
C ALA A 21 17.66 31.36 10.49
N LYS A 22 16.71 30.80 9.77
CA LYS A 22 16.03 31.49 8.66
C LYS A 22 15.17 32.65 9.15
N LEU A 23 14.44 32.49 10.23
CA LEU A 23 13.64 33.56 10.85
C LEU A 23 14.55 34.69 11.38
N LYS A 24 15.63 34.35 12.08
CA LYS A 24 16.62 35.31 12.61
C LYS A 24 17.26 36.14 11.49
N ARG A 25 17.62 35.53 10.35
CA ARG A 25 18.15 36.25 9.17
C ARG A 25 17.16 37.25 8.59
N ASN A 26 15.86 37.00 8.74
CA ASN A 26 14.79 37.91 8.30
C ASN A 26 14.31 38.87 9.40
N GLY A 27 15.06 39.01 10.51
CA GLY A 27 14.72 39.93 11.62
C GLY A 27 13.52 39.50 12.45
N VAL A 28 13.02 38.25 12.31
CA VAL A 28 11.85 37.76 13.03
C VAL A 28 12.27 37.10 14.35
N LYS A 29 11.81 37.65 15.48
CA LYS A 29 11.95 37.03 16.81
C LYS A 29 10.80 36.07 17.08
N ILE A 30 11.08 34.98 17.79
CA ILE A 30 10.11 33.97 18.21
C ILE A 30 9.82 34.19 19.70
N PHE A 31 8.56 34.20 20.07
CA PHE A 31 8.08 34.30 21.47
C PHE A 31 7.22 33.06 21.76
N TYR A 32 7.48 32.39 22.89
CA TYR A 32 6.71 31.26 23.37
C TYR A 32 5.77 31.72 24.49
N ALA A 33 4.46 31.65 24.24
CA ALA A 33 3.47 32.21 25.16
C ALA A 33 3.46 31.52 26.53
N LYS A 34 3.65 30.20 26.58
CA LYS A 34 3.64 29.39 27.79
C LYS A 34 5.03 29.17 28.42
N GLN A 35 6.08 29.38 27.66
CA GLN A 35 7.48 29.12 28.04
C GLN A 35 8.34 30.33 27.66
N PRO A 36 8.20 31.48 28.40
CA PRO A 36 9.01 32.65 28.06
C PRO A 36 10.49 32.32 28.18
N MET A 37 11.23 32.52 27.08
CA MET A 37 12.67 32.30 27.01
C MET A 37 13.37 33.65 27.22
N PRO A 38 14.35 33.73 28.13
CA PRO A 38 15.12 34.95 28.30
C PRO A 38 15.97 35.21 27.04
N ASP A 39 16.04 36.47 26.62
CA ASP A 39 16.85 36.91 25.47
C ASP A 39 18.33 37.14 25.94
N THR A 40 18.90 36.08 26.52
CA THR A 40 20.27 36.06 27.08
C THR A 40 20.99 34.81 26.58
N PRO A 41 22.35 34.77 26.67
CA PRO A 41 23.12 33.54 26.31
C PRO A 41 22.65 32.28 27.05
N GLU A 42 22.22 32.40 28.31
CA GLU A 42 21.68 31.30 29.12
C GLU A 42 20.32 30.82 28.57
N GLY A 43 19.55 31.69 27.97
CA GLY A 43 18.31 31.34 27.29
C GLY A 43 18.50 30.38 26.12
N ILE A 44 19.63 30.50 25.41
CA ILE A 44 20.00 29.58 24.31
C ILE A 44 20.25 28.15 24.85
N ILE A 45 20.91 28.06 26.01
CA ILE A 45 21.18 26.78 26.66
C ILE A 45 19.86 26.15 27.12
N LEU A 46 19.02 26.93 27.79
CA LEU A 46 17.72 26.47 28.27
C LEU A 46 16.84 25.97 27.11
N GLU A 47 16.78 26.72 26.01
CA GLU A 47 16.03 26.35 24.81
C GLU A 47 16.53 25.01 24.23
N SER A 48 17.86 24.83 24.13
CA SER A 48 18.48 23.61 23.63
C SER A 48 18.20 22.40 24.52
N VAL A 49 18.17 22.57 25.84
CA VAL A 49 17.83 21.51 26.79
C VAL A 49 16.37 21.11 26.66
N LEU A 50 15.46 22.09 26.56
CA LEU A 50 14.04 21.85 26.42
C LEU A 50 13.71 21.18 25.08
N GLU A 51 14.38 21.57 23.99
CA GLU A 51 14.24 20.87 22.69
C GLU A 51 14.72 19.44 22.77
N GLY A 52 15.88 19.19 23.38
CA GLY A 52 16.42 17.84 23.57
C GLY A 52 15.51 16.97 24.44
N TYR A 53 14.92 17.56 25.50
CA TYR A 53 13.97 16.86 26.36
C TYR A 53 12.66 16.51 25.60
N ALA A 54 12.13 17.42 24.81
CA ALA A 54 10.91 17.18 24.02
C ALA A 54 11.12 16.06 22.99
N GLU A 55 12.26 16.03 22.30
CA GLU A 55 12.64 14.97 21.37
C GLU A 55 12.80 13.61 22.09
N TYR A 56 13.56 13.57 23.18
CA TYR A 56 13.70 12.39 24.02
C TYR A 56 12.36 11.84 24.51
N TYR A 57 11.48 12.71 25.00
CA TYR A 57 10.16 12.34 25.49
C TYR A 57 9.31 11.70 24.36
N SER A 58 9.33 12.32 23.19
CA SER A 58 8.60 11.82 22.01
C SER A 58 9.08 10.43 21.58
N GLU A 59 10.41 10.24 21.49
CA GLU A 59 10.99 8.95 21.14
C GLU A 59 10.74 7.87 22.21
N ASN A 60 10.89 8.23 23.47
CA ASN A 60 10.67 7.30 24.58
C ASN A 60 9.20 6.87 24.64
N LEU A 61 8.27 7.80 24.43
CA LEU A 61 6.84 7.51 24.33
C LEU A 61 6.55 6.56 23.15
N ALA A 62 7.13 6.82 21.97
CA ALA A 62 6.95 5.96 20.81
C ALA A 62 7.47 4.53 21.06
N ARG A 63 8.66 4.38 21.72
CA ARG A 63 9.20 3.08 22.12
C ARG A 63 8.29 2.37 23.13
N SER A 64 7.77 3.09 24.11
CA SER A 64 6.87 2.53 25.14
C SER A 64 5.56 2.07 24.52
N ILE A 65 4.97 2.85 23.62
CA ILE A 65 3.76 2.48 22.86
C ILE A 65 4.04 1.22 22.02
N LYS A 66 5.15 1.19 21.27
CA LYS A 66 5.50 0.03 20.42
C LYS A 66 5.67 -1.23 21.26
N ARG A 67 6.32 -1.14 22.42
CA ARG A 67 6.47 -2.26 23.37
C ARG A 67 5.10 -2.74 23.87
N GLY A 68 4.24 -1.83 24.34
CA GLY A 68 2.89 -2.19 24.78
C GLY A 68 2.01 -2.78 23.66
N MET A 69 2.15 -2.30 22.43
CA MET A 69 1.45 -2.88 21.29
C MET A 69 1.97 -4.29 20.97
N LYS A 70 3.29 -4.53 21.09
CA LYS A 70 3.86 -5.86 20.90
C LYS A 70 3.40 -6.84 21.99
N GLU A 71 3.34 -6.41 23.23
CA GLU A 71 2.80 -7.19 24.34
C GLU A 71 1.33 -7.56 24.12
N ASN A 72 0.50 -6.57 23.75
CA ASN A 72 -0.89 -6.83 23.38
C ASN A 72 -1.00 -7.84 22.21
N ALA A 73 -0.09 -7.77 21.25
CA ALA A 73 -0.06 -8.69 20.13
C ALA A 73 0.25 -10.12 20.56
N LEU A 74 1.20 -10.31 21.49
CA LEU A 74 1.55 -11.63 22.06
C LEU A 74 0.37 -12.29 22.80
N HIS A 75 -0.53 -11.49 23.35
CA HIS A 75 -1.77 -11.95 23.98
C HIS A 75 -2.96 -12.03 23.03
N GLY A 76 -2.78 -11.82 21.73
CA GLY A 76 -3.86 -11.85 20.74
C GLY A 76 -4.90 -10.74 20.91
N ILE A 77 -4.57 -9.68 21.67
CA ILE A 77 -5.50 -8.57 21.93
C ILE A 77 -5.73 -7.77 20.66
N ALA A 78 -7.00 -7.53 20.34
CA ALA A 78 -7.40 -6.75 19.18
C ALA A 78 -6.92 -5.29 19.30
N MET A 79 -6.16 -4.83 18.30
CA MET A 79 -5.64 -3.47 18.26
C MET A 79 -6.20 -2.71 17.05
N GLY A 80 -6.48 -1.42 17.26
CA GLY A 80 -6.95 -0.53 16.20
C GLY A 80 -8.43 -0.69 15.87
N SER A 81 -8.82 -0.27 14.65
CA SER A 81 -10.21 -0.34 14.20
C SER A 81 -10.62 -1.77 13.84
N PRO A 82 -11.88 -2.17 14.10
CA PRO A 82 -12.40 -3.47 13.72
C PRO A 82 -12.20 -3.75 12.22
N VAL A 83 -11.82 -4.98 11.90
CA VAL A 83 -11.76 -5.48 10.53
C VAL A 83 -13.17 -5.94 10.12
N LEU A 84 -13.53 -5.81 8.85
CA LEU A 84 -14.82 -6.29 8.36
C LEU A 84 -15.03 -7.77 8.74
N GLY A 85 -16.20 -8.10 9.25
CA GLY A 85 -16.51 -9.45 9.72
C GLY A 85 -16.17 -9.73 11.18
N TYR A 86 -15.51 -8.77 11.85
CA TYR A 86 -15.21 -8.86 13.26
C TYR A 86 -15.66 -7.62 14.03
N LYS A 87 -16.07 -7.81 15.25
CA LYS A 87 -16.22 -6.82 16.30
C LYS A 87 -15.18 -7.09 17.41
N ILE A 88 -14.95 -6.12 18.26
CA ILE A 88 -14.09 -6.27 19.44
C ILE A 88 -14.97 -6.50 20.65
N GLY A 89 -14.82 -7.66 21.29
CA GLY A 89 -15.51 -8.02 22.52
C GLY A 89 -15.06 -7.20 23.74
N ASN A 90 -15.73 -7.43 24.88
CA ASN A 90 -15.42 -6.74 26.12
C ASN A 90 -14.03 -7.07 26.68
N ASP A 91 -13.51 -8.26 26.41
CA ASP A 91 -12.16 -8.74 26.71
C ASP A 91 -11.11 -8.27 25.71
N ARG A 92 -11.49 -7.43 24.76
CA ARG A 92 -10.66 -6.95 23.65
C ARG A 92 -10.20 -8.04 22.69
N GLN A 93 -10.87 -9.19 22.66
CA GLN A 93 -10.67 -10.24 21.67
C GLN A 93 -11.53 -10.01 20.43
N TYR A 94 -11.13 -10.66 19.32
CA TYR A 94 -11.94 -10.63 18.09
C TYR A 94 -13.12 -11.57 18.23
N GLU A 95 -14.32 -11.06 18.01
CA GLU A 95 -15.56 -11.83 17.87
C GLU A 95 -16.12 -11.68 16.46
N ILE A 96 -16.77 -12.75 15.95
CA ILE A 96 -17.38 -12.70 14.61
C ILE A 96 -18.60 -11.77 14.64
N ASP A 97 -18.62 -10.80 13.73
CA ASP A 97 -19.81 -10.04 13.37
C ASP A 97 -20.58 -10.79 12.26
N PRO A 98 -21.78 -11.31 12.51
CA PRO A 98 -22.51 -12.14 11.53
C PRO A 98 -22.75 -11.44 10.19
N VAL A 99 -23.07 -10.15 10.22
CA VAL A 99 -23.36 -9.36 9.00
C VAL A 99 -22.10 -9.13 8.19
N GLY A 100 -21.05 -8.67 8.84
CA GLY A 100 -19.76 -8.47 8.19
C GLY A 100 -19.13 -9.78 7.72
N ALA A 101 -19.25 -10.87 8.50
CA ALA A 101 -18.75 -12.20 8.12
C ALA A 101 -19.46 -12.74 6.86
N LYS A 102 -20.77 -12.50 6.71
CA LYS A 102 -21.51 -12.85 5.49
C LYS A 102 -20.92 -12.12 4.27
N ALA A 103 -20.64 -10.82 4.40
CA ALA A 103 -19.99 -10.05 3.33
C ALA A 103 -18.61 -10.62 2.97
N VAL A 104 -17.79 -10.97 3.99
CA VAL A 104 -16.46 -11.56 3.78
C VAL A 104 -16.56 -12.89 3.03
N ARG A 105 -17.41 -13.81 3.47
CA ARG A 105 -17.63 -15.10 2.79
C ARG A 105 -18.04 -14.90 1.33
N THR A 106 -19.01 -14.02 1.08
CA THR A 106 -19.45 -13.69 -0.28
C THR A 106 -18.31 -13.16 -1.14
N ILE A 107 -17.47 -12.25 -0.62
CA ILE A 107 -16.30 -11.70 -1.33
C ILE A 107 -15.35 -12.83 -1.76
N PHE A 108 -15.00 -13.73 -0.83
CA PHE A 108 -14.07 -14.83 -1.11
C PHE A 108 -14.66 -15.83 -2.10
N THR A 109 -15.93 -16.23 -1.95
CA THR A 109 -16.61 -17.16 -2.86
C THR A 109 -16.68 -16.59 -4.27
N MET A 110 -17.21 -15.38 -4.44
CA MET A 110 -17.32 -14.74 -5.76
C MET A 110 -15.95 -14.57 -6.44
N TYR A 111 -14.90 -14.26 -5.65
CA TYR A 111 -13.56 -14.12 -6.22
C TYR A 111 -12.95 -15.47 -6.62
N ALA A 112 -13.19 -16.53 -5.86
CA ALA A 112 -12.80 -17.91 -6.19
C ALA A 112 -13.54 -18.49 -7.40
N GLU A 113 -14.75 -17.99 -7.69
CA GLU A 113 -15.56 -18.27 -8.90
C GLU A 113 -15.07 -17.47 -10.13
N GLY A 114 -14.05 -16.62 -10.00
CA GLY A 114 -13.49 -15.86 -11.10
C GLY A 114 -14.17 -14.51 -11.37
N LYS A 115 -15.07 -14.04 -10.52
CA LYS A 115 -15.66 -12.70 -10.65
C LYS A 115 -14.61 -11.62 -10.49
N SER A 116 -14.67 -10.59 -11.32
CA SER A 116 -13.77 -9.45 -11.23
C SER A 116 -14.05 -8.61 -9.98
N LYS A 117 -13.03 -7.92 -9.45
CA LYS A 117 -13.20 -7.01 -8.30
C LYS A 117 -14.28 -5.96 -8.54
N THR A 118 -14.47 -5.50 -9.77
CA THR A 118 -15.50 -4.53 -10.13
C THR A 118 -16.91 -5.11 -9.96
N GLN A 119 -17.12 -6.35 -10.44
CA GLN A 119 -18.40 -7.03 -10.30
C GLN A 119 -18.74 -7.29 -8.82
N ILE A 120 -17.76 -7.71 -8.03
CA ILE A 120 -17.95 -7.95 -6.58
C ILE A 120 -18.28 -6.64 -5.85
N VAL A 121 -17.57 -5.55 -6.13
CA VAL A 121 -17.83 -4.22 -5.54
C VAL A 121 -19.24 -3.75 -5.87
N ASN A 122 -19.66 -3.84 -7.14
CA ASN A 122 -20.99 -3.43 -7.56
C ASN A 122 -22.05 -4.25 -6.83
N TRP A 123 -21.90 -5.56 -6.83
CA TRP A 123 -22.86 -6.47 -6.16
C TRP A 123 -22.99 -6.15 -4.66
N LEU A 124 -21.87 -5.97 -3.93
CA LEU A 124 -21.92 -5.63 -2.51
C LEU A 124 -22.63 -4.31 -2.24
N ASN A 125 -22.34 -3.28 -3.05
CA ASN A 125 -22.95 -1.97 -2.89
C ASN A 125 -24.44 -1.98 -3.25
N GLU A 126 -24.86 -2.71 -4.27
CA GLU A 126 -26.26 -2.91 -4.66
C GLU A 126 -27.06 -3.65 -3.58
N HIS A 127 -26.43 -4.61 -2.88
CA HIS A 127 -27.05 -5.35 -1.78
C HIS A 127 -26.90 -4.67 -0.42
N GLY A 128 -26.48 -3.40 -0.39
CA GLY A 128 -26.46 -2.58 0.82
C GLY A 128 -25.33 -2.90 1.82
N PHE A 129 -24.39 -3.78 1.46
CA PHE A 129 -23.24 -4.04 2.33
C PHE A 129 -22.34 -2.82 2.45
N LYS A 130 -21.79 -2.62 3.64
CA LYS A 130 -20.87 -1.51 3.96
C LYS A 130 -19.54 -2.04 4.50
N THR A 131 -18.48 -1.25 4.33
CA THR A 131 -17.19 -1.51 4.95
C THR A 131 -17.29 -1.34 6.47
N SER A 132 -16.29 -1.80 7.23
CA SER A 132 -16.23 -1.62 8.69
C SER A 132 -16.34 -0.16 9.15
N ARG A 133 -16.13 0.82 8.26
CA ARG A 133 -16.31 2.26 8.51
C ARG A 133 -17.64 2.82 8.00
N GLY A 134 -18.58 1.98 7.59
CA GLY A 134 -19.87 2.41 7.05
C GLY A 134 -19.84 2.94 5.61
N ASN A 135 -18.71 2.94 4.93
CA ASN A 135 -18.58 3.44 3.57
C ASN A 135 -18.91 2.37 2.51
N ALA A 136 -19.19 2.79 1.29
CA ALA A 136 -19.31 1.90 0.15
C ALA A 136 -17.97 1.18 -0.16
N PHE A 137 -18.06 -0.03 -0.72
CA PHE A 137 -16.88 -0.78 -1.14
C PHE A 137 -16.23 -0.16 -2.38
N ASN A 138 -14.92 -0.31 -2.48
CA ASN A 138 -14.13 0.01 -3.66
C ASN A 138 -13.08 -1.09 -3.93
N LYS A 139 -12.40 -1.03 -5.08
CA LYS A 139 -11.41 -2.06 -5.47
C LYS A 139 -10.25 -2.19 -4.48
N ASN A 140 -9.86 -1.11 -3.81
CA ASN A 140 -8.77 -1.11 -2.84
C ASN A 140 -9.19 -1.77 -1.53
N SER A 141 -10.43 -1.53 -1.05
CA SER A 141 -10.97 -2.21 0.13
C SER A 141 -11.03 -3.73 -0.09
N LEU A 142 -11.49 -4.18 -1.28
CA LEU A 142 -11.49 -5.60 -1.63
C LEU A 142 -10.09 -6.22 -1.60
N SER A 143 -9.10 -5.52 -2.15
CA SER A 143 -7.73 -6.02 -2.17
C SER A 143 -7.13 -6.22 -0.78
N ARG A 144 -7.51 -5.38 0.18
CA ARG A 144 -7.11 -5.54 1.59
C ARG A 144 -7.81 -6.73 2.25
N ILE A 145 -9.12 -6.88 2.01
CA ILE A 145 -9.92 -7.98 2.54
C ILE A 145 -9.36 -9.31 2.05
N LEU A 146 -9.20 -9.49 0.73
CA LEU A 146 -8.74 -10.74 0.13
C LEU A 146 -7.32 -11.18 0.55
N ARG A 147 -6.51 -10.29 1.15
CA ARG A 147 -5.13 -10.58 1.62
C ARG A 147 -4.99 -10.68 3.13
N ASN A 148 -6.07 -10.57 3.88
CA ASN A 148 -6.00 -10.49 5.32
C ASN A 148 -6.04 -11.87 5.95
N ASP A 149 -4.93 -12.31 6.50
CA ASP A 149 -4.75 -13.62 7.15
C ASP A 149 -5.64 -13.82 8.40
N LYS A 150 -6.18 -12.75 8.98
CA LYS A 150 -7.11 -12.84 10.10
C LYS A 150 -8.35 -13.69 9.78
N TYR A 151 -8.78 -13.73 8.52
CA TYR A 151 -9.93 -14.51 8.11
C TYR A 151 -9.73 -16.02 8.18
N ILE A 152 -8.48 -16.49 8.27
CA ILE A 152 -8.11 -17.89 8.49
C ILE A 152 -7.58 -18.15 9.90
N GLY A 153 -7.80 -17.22 10.84
CA GLY A 153 -7.40 -17.37 12.24
C GLY A 153 -6.05 -16.78 12.60
N VAL A 154 -5.25 -16.32 11.63
CA VAL A 154 -3.88 -15.84 11.87
C VAL A 154 -3.86 -14.37 12.24
N TYR A 155 -3.31 -14.05 13.40
CA TYR A 155 -3.04 -12.69 13.84
C TYR A 155 -1.58 -12.32 13.57
N ARG A 156 -1.36 -11.16 12.93
CA ARG A 156 -0.01 -10.64 12.66
C ARG A 156 0.15 -9.21 13.14
N TYR A 157 1.25 -8.96 13.81
CA TYR A 157 1.70 -7.63 14.19
C TYR A 157 3.23 -7.60 14.28
N ASP A 158 3.90 -6.81 13.42
CA ASP A 158 5.38 -6.75 13.32
C ASP A 158 5.97 -8.17 13.14
N ASP A 159 6.81 -8.63 14.05
CA ASP A 159 7.41 -9.96 14.08
C ASP A 159 6.55 -11.02 14.79
N VAL A 160 5.44 -10.63 15.44
CA VAL A 160 4.53 -11.54 16.13
C VAL A 160 3.55 -12.15 15.15
N VAL A 161 3.51 -13.49 15.10
CA VAL A 161 2.53 -14.27 14.35
C VAL A 161 1.92 -15.29 15.30
N LEU A 162 0.60 -15.21 15.49
CA LEU A 162 -0.16 -16.16 16.28
C LEU A 162 -1.15 -16.89 15.37
N GLU A 163 -1.10 -18.21 15.39
CA GLU A 163 -2.09 -19.06 14.76
C GLU A 163 -3.27 -19.26 15.71
N ASP A 164 -4.46 -19.42 15.16
CA ASP A 164 -5.70 -19.64 15.92
C ASP A 164 -6.06 -18.55 16.97
N ALA A 165 -5.46 -17.37 16.85
CA ALA A 165 -5.72 -16.25 17.76
C ALA A 165 -6.96 -15.42 17.39
N VAL A 166 -7.56 -15.67 16.23
CA VAL A 166 -8.76 -15.00 15.75
C VAL A 166 -9.74 -16.07 15.26
N PRO A 167 -11.04 -16.01 15.63
CA PRO A 167 -11.99 -16.99 15.12
C PRO A 167 -12.08 -16.94 13.59
N PRO A 168 -11.85 -18.06 12.86
CA PRO A 168 -11.78 -18.06 11.41
C PRO A 168 -13.16 -17.84 10.79
N ILE A 169 -13.22 -17.03 9.73
CA ILE A 169 -14.44 -16.80 8.93
C ILE A 169 -14.41 -17.61 7.64
N ILE A 170 -13.21 -17.87 7.12
CA ILE A 170 -12.92 -18.52 5.84
C ILE A 170 -12.05 -19.74 6.07
N ASP A 171 -12.32 -20.83 5.34
CA ASP A 171 -11.46 -21.99 5.34
C ASP A 171 -10.13 -21.71 4.64
N LYS A 172 -9.06 -22.32 5.13
CA LYS A 172 -7.71 -22.15 4.58
C LYS A 172 -7.64 -22.55 3.10
N THR A 173 -8.35 -23.61 2.69
CA THR A 173 -8.42 -24.07 1.30
C THR A 173 -8.99 -23.02 0.36
N LEU A 174 -10.08 -22.35 0.76
CA LEU A 174 -10.68 -21.25 0.00
C LEU A 174 -9.75 -20.04 -0.06
N PHE A 175 -9.10 -19.69 1.06
CA PHE A 175 -8.16 -18.61 1.14
C PHE A 175 -6.97 -18.85 0.19
N ASP A 176 -6.36 -20.03 0.22
CA ASP A 176 -5.21 -20.39 -0.62
C ASP A 176 -5.56 -20.36 -2.11
N LYS A 177 -6.74 -20.86 -2.50
CA LYS A 177 -7.27 -20.75 -3.86
C LYS A 177 -7.38 -19.30 -4.32
N VAL A 178 -7.87 -18.42 -3.45
CA VAL A 178 -7.97 -16.98 -3.72
C VAL A 178 -6.59 -16.35 -3.85
N GLN A 179 -5.61 -16.71 -3.00
CA GLN A 179 -4.24 -16.19 -3.12
C GLN A 179 -3.55 -16.66 -4.41
N ALA A 180 -3.75 -17.91 -4.83
CA ALA A 180 -3.25 -18.42 -6.12
C ALA A 180 -3.82 -17.62 -7.30
N THR A 181 -5.13 -17.38 -7.30
CA THR A 181 -5.82 -16.54 -8.31
C THR A 181 -5.29 -15.10 -8.28
N PHE A 182 -5.01 -14.57 -7.10
CA PHE A 182 -4.47 -13.22 -6.94
C PHE A 182 -3.07 -13.07 -7.55
N ARG A 183 -2.19 -14.07 -7.35
CA ARG A 183 -0.85 -14.13 -7.95
C ARG A 183 -0.93 -14.24 -9.47
N HIS A 184 -1.77 -15.13 -9.98
CA HIS A 184 -2.00 -15.29 -11.41
C HIS A 184 -2.49 -13.98 -12.06
N ASN A 185 -3.48 -13.32 -11.48
CA ASN A 185 -4.02 -12.05 -11.98
C ASN A 185 -3.04 -10.88 -11.86
N TYR A 186 -2.08 -10.93 -10.94
CA TYR A 186 -1.02 -9.92 -10.83
C TYR A 186 -0.02 -10.03 -11.99
N THR A 187 0.29 -11.26 -12.42
CA THR A 187 1.18 -11.55 -13.57
C THR A 187 0.46 -11.46 -14.90
N ALA A 188 -0.83 -11.81 -14.97
CA ALA A 188 -1.65 -11.67 -16.17
C ALA A 188 -2.05 -10.19 -16.36
N ARG A 189 -1.22 -9.45 -17.08
CA ARG A 189 -1.54 -8.07 -17.48
C ARG A 189 -2.74 -8.08 -18.44
N ALA A 190 -3.62 -7.09 -18.25
CA ALA A 190 -4.89 -6.90 -18.94
C ALA A 190 -4.85 -7.20 -20.45
N LYS A 191 -5.20 -8.41 -20.85
CA LYS A 191 -5.41 -8.78 -22.24
C LYS A 191 -6.74 -8.23 -22.80
N ALA A 192 -7.70 -7.92 -21.95
CA ALA A 192 -9.10 -7.69 -22.30
C ALA A 192 -9.45 -6.28 -22.84
N LYS A 193 -8.49 -5.36 -22.99
CA LYS A 193 -8.74 -3.99 -23.49
C LYS A 193 -7.84 -3.54 -24.63
N ALA A 194 -6.96 -4.39 -25.13
CA ALA A 194 -6.15 -4.06 -26.28
C ALA A 194 -6.99 -4.26 -27.55
N ILE A 195 -7.21 -3.20 -28.31
CA ILE A 195 -7.81 -3.22 -29.65
C ILE A 195 -6.94 -4.08 -30.59
N GLU A 196 -5.65 -4.18 -30.29
CA GLU A 196 -4.65 -4.92 -31.05
C GLU A 196 -4.08 -6.07 -30.21
N ASP A 197 -4.03 -7.25 -30.78
CA ASP A 197 -3.46 -8.43 -30.11
C ASP A 197 -1.93 -8.46 -30.25
N TYR A 198 -1.24 -8.64 -29.12
CA TYR A 198 0.21 -8.74 -29.03
C TYR A 198 0.60 -10.14 -28.54
N LEU A 199 0.94 -11.05 -29.45
CA LEU A 199 1.19 -12.48 -29.18
C LEU A 199 2.29 -12.72 -28.14
N LEU A 200 3.30 -11.86 -28.11
CA LEU A 200 4.48 -11.99 -27.25
C LEU A 200 4.33 -11.24 -25.89
N THR A 201 3.13 -10.75 -25.57
CA THR A 201 2.87 -10.12 -24.28
C THR A 201 3.18 -11.09 -23.14
N THR A 202 3.97 -10.68 -22.16
CA THR A 202 4.49 -11.49 -21.04
C THR A 202 5.55 -12.54 -21.38
N LYS A 203 5.90 -12.71 -22.66
CA LYS A 203 6.86 -13.73 -23.12
C LYS A 203 8.20 -13.15 -23.58
N VAL A 204 8.27 -11.85 -23.86
CA VAL A 204 9.47 -11.17 -24.31
C VAL A 204 10.02 -10.25 -23.23
N PHE A 205 11.34 -10.35 -23.02
CA PHE A 205 12.08 -9.58 -22.04
C PHE A 205 13.15 -8.73 -22.72
N CYS A 206 13.48 -7.61 -22.10
CA CYS A 206 14.47 -6.67 -22.62
C CYS A 206 15.89 -7.22 -22.42
N GLY A 207 16.65 -7.40 -23.49
CA GLY A 207 18.04 -7.87 -23.44
C GLY A 207 19.01 -6.90 -22.74
N HIS A 208 18.64 -5.63 -22.50
CA HIS A 208 19.48 -4.65 -21.79
C HIS A 208 19.26 -4.67 -20.28
N CYS A 209 18.01 -4.85 -19.81
CA CYS A 209 17.71 -4.71 -18.38
C CYS A 209 16.87 -5.87 -17.79
N GLY A 210 16.58 -6.91 -18.56
CA GLY A 210 15.83 -8.10 -18.13
C GLY A 210 14.33 -7.88 -17.89
N GLU A 211 13.84 -6.65 -17.93
CA GLU A 211 12.43 -6.36 -17.66
C GLU A 211 11.51 -6.71 -18.84
N PRO A 212 10.22 -7.01 -18.59
CA PRO A 212 9.30 -7.36 -19.66
C PRO A 212 9.15 -6.25 -20.71
N MET A 213 8.92 -6.66 -21.95
CA MET A 213 8.49 -5.76 -23.02
C MET A 213 6.97 -5.79 -23.16
N VAL A 214 6.37 -4.64 -23.42
CA VAL A 214 4.92 -4.45 -23.56
C VAL A 214 4.57 -3.84 -24.90
N GLY A 215 3.41 -4.23 -25.43
CA GLY A 215 2.86 -3.65 -26.64
C GLY A 215 2.53 -2.16 -26.46
N GLU A 216 2.80 -1.37 -27.48
CA GLU A 216 2.48 0.04 -27.58
C GLU A 216 2.16 0.39 -29.03
N SER A 217 1.22 1.30 -29.24
CA SER A 217 0.92 1.86 -30.57
C SER A 217 1.29 3.32 -30.61
N GLY A 218 1.72 3.79 -31.77
CA GLY A 218 2.00 5.19 -32.06
C GLY A 218 1.43 5.58 -33.42
N THR A 219 0.80 6.75 -33.50
CA THR A 219 0.26 7.27 -34.74
C THR A 219 1.30 8.18 -35.39
N SER A 220 1.62 7.93 -36.66
CA SER A 220 2.51 8.78 -37.45
C SER A 220 1.83 10.11 -37.81
N LYS A 221 2.61 11.09 -38.26
CA LYS A 221 2.08 12.36 -38.77
C LYS A 221 1.10 12.19 -39.95
N THR A 222 1.20 11.07 -40.68
CA THR A 222 0.33 10.70 -41.79
C THR A 222 -0.95 9.97 -41.39
N GLY A 223 -1.23 9.84 -40.08
CA GLY A 223 -2.40 9.15 -39.53
C GLY A 223 -2.26 7.63 -39.43
N LYS A 224 -1.17 7.01 -39.94
CA LYS A 224 -0.95 5.56 -39.87
C LYS A 224 -0.57 5.14 -38.46
N VAL A 225 -1.28 4.14 -37.93
CA VAL A 225 -0.96 3.52 -36.60
C VAL A 225 0.12 2.47 -36.80
N HIS A 226 1.15 2.53 -35.96
CA HIS A 226 2.24 1.56 -35.92
C HIS A 226 2.26 0.89 -34.55
N HIS A 227 2.54 -0.42 -34.54
CA HIS A 227 2.57 -1.25 -33.34
C HIS A 227 3.98 -1.69 -33.00
N TYR A 228 4.35 -1.59 -31.73
CA TYR A 228 5.70 -1.83 -31.24
C TYR A 228 5.70 -2.62 -29.93
N TYR A 229 6.82 -3.29 -29.64
CA TYR A 229 7.19 -3.75 -28.31
C TYR A 229 8.18 -2.78 -27.67
N LYS A 230 7.90 -2.34 -26.45
CA LYS A 230 8.71 -1.37 -25.71
C LYS A 230 9.02 -1.87 -24.31
N CYS A 231 10.26 -1.73 -23.85
CA CYS A 231 10.67 -2.06 -22.50
C CYS A 231 9.88 -1.28 -21.46
N VAL A 232 9.41 -1.97 -20.39
CA VAL A 232 8.64 -1.35 -19.29
C VAL A 232 9.45 -0.29 -18.56
N ASN A 233 10.75 -0.54 -18.31
CA ASN A 233 11.63 0.44 -17.67
C ASN A 233 11.82 1.69 -18.53
N ARG A 234 11.96 1.54 -19.85
CA ARG A 234 11.99 2.69 -20.76
C ARG A 234 10.67 3.46 -20.79
N LYS A 235 9.55 2.74 -20.71
CA LYS A 235 8.21 3.36 -20.74
C LYS A 235 7.87 4.12 -19.47
N ARG A 236 8.24 3.59 -18.30
CA ARG A 236 7.79 4.09 -16.99
C ARG A 236 8.85 4.87 -16.23
N LYS A 237 10.08 4.41 -16.25
CA LYS A 237 11.18 4.95 -15.41
C LYS A 237 12.23 5.71 -16.21
N HIS A 238 12.18 5.65 -17.55
CA HIS A 238 13.13 6.25 -18.48
C HIS A 238 14.60 5.84 -18.26
N ASN A 239 14.87 4.71 -17.62
CA ASN A 239 16.20 4.24 -17.23
C ASN A 239 16.70 3.05 -18.07
N CYS A 240 16.14 2.82 -19.27
CA CYS A 240 16.58 1.80 -20.20
C CYS A 240 16.68 2.38 -21.61
N GLU A 241 17.81 2.17 -22.28
CA GLU A 241 18.10 2.72 -23.63
C GLU A 241 17.61 1.83 -24.77
N LYS A 242 17.10 0.62 -24.47
CA LYS A 242 16.60 -0.32 -25.52
C LYS A 242 15.58 0.39 -26.43
N LYS A 243 15.89 0.43 -27.73
CA LYS A 243 14.97 0.95 -28.74
C LYS A 243 13.68 0.10 -28.82
N VAL A 244 12.63 0.68 -29.34
CA VAL A 244 11.37 -0.03 -29.60
C VAL A 244 11.55 -1.00 -30.77
N GLU A 245 10.91 -2.17 -30.69
CA GLU A 245 10.93 -3.16 -31.77
C GLU A 245 9.55 -3.20 -32.44
N LYS A 246 9.54 -3.30 -33.79
CA LYS A 246 8.28 -3.41 -34.53
C LYS A 246 7.58 -4.73 -34.22
N LYS A 247 6.28 -4.69 -33.96
CA LYS A 247 5.46 -5.85 -33.64
C LYS A 247 5.59 -6.95 -34.69
N GLU A 248 5.31 -6.59 -35.95
CA GLU A 248 5.28 -7.54 -37.06
C GLU A 248 6.62 -8.29 -37.26
N TRP A 249 7.71 -7.55 -37.14
CA TRP A 249 9.04 -8.14 -37.27
C TRP A 249 9.34 -9.10 -36.10
N LEU A 250 9.09 -8.68 -34.88
CA LEU A 250 9.44 -9.46 -33.70
C LEU A 250 8.58 -10.73 -33.60
N GLU A 251 7.27 -10.61 -33.81
CA GLU A 251 6.35 -11.75 -33.77
C GLU A 251 6.66 -12.77 -34.87
N ARG A 252 6.91 -12.33 -36.10
CA ARG A 252 7.31 -13.20 -37.20
C ARG A 252 8.61 -13.95 -36.89
N THR A 253 9.65 -13.25 -36.43
CA THR A 253 10.94 -13.87 -36.09
C THR A 253 10.78 -14.93 -35.01
N VAL A 254 9.99 -14.68 -33.96
CA VAL A 254 9.77 -15.65 -32.88
C VAL A 254 8.97 -16.86 -33.37
N VAL A 255 7.96 -16.67 -34.24
CA VAL A 255 7.17 -17.76 -34.79
C VAL A 255 8.05 -18.62 -35.72
N GLU A 256 8.83 -18.01 -36.61
CA GLU A 256 9.77 -18.73 -37.50
C GLU A 256 10.78 -19.55 -36.70
N LEU A 257 11.40 -18.98 -35.65
CA LEU A 257 12.33 -19.69 -34.77
C LEU A 257 11.64 -20.82 -33.99
N SER A 258 10.38 -20.65 -33.57
CA SER A 258 9.61 -21.70 -32.90
C SER A 258 9.28 -22.86 -33.80
N LEU A 259 9.02 -22.64 -35.09
CA LEU A 259 8.71 -23.68 -36.07
C LEU A 259 9.94 -24.48 -36.48
N ILE A 260 11.16 -23.93 -36.36
CA ILE A 260 12.41 -24.66 -36.65
C ILE A 260 12.72 -25.70 -35.57
N HIS A 261 12.15 -25.60 -34.37
CA HIS A 261 12.39 -26.48 -33.21
C HIS A 261 11.25 -27.48 -32.95
N ILE A 262 10.24 -27.55 -33.83
CA ILE A 262 9.20 -28.57 -33.85
C ILE A 262 9.50 -29.57 -34.97
#